data_71ed8d917141f9aaa348bc21048b8272
#
_entry.id   71ed8d917141f9aaa348bc21048b8272
#
_cell.length_a   1.000
_cell.length_b   1.000
_cell.length_c   1.000
_cell.angle_alpha   90.00
_cell.angle_beta   90.00
_cell.angle_gamma   90.00
#
_symmetry.space_group_name_H-M   'P 1'
#
loop_
_entity.id
_entity.type
_entity.pdbx_description
1 polymer ?
#
loop_
_entity_poly.entity_id
_entity_poly.type
_entity_poly.pdbx_seq_one_letter_code
_entity_poly.pdbx_strand_id
1 'polypeptide(L)'
;MKVVNPLLERCFQLIEFLAEEPRAYRLGVISERLGLQKGPAHRLLTALCGMGWVEQEPETGFYRLTLRLAIMGQRVLLATRIPDLTRPILQKLAEESQELVRLAIVEGERLSWVAFVQGRRTGLIYQPEMIGRTPLTVTSHGKAYLATLPPEDAMRIVREEGFPPPGRYGPRAIQSIEAFAAAVDETRARGWGMSYEEGERGIAAIAAPIRPFGPDTPAVATCSVAGPLMRFGPDDIVRNASLVMQAANEIAAIWPLRSTHTQMDVAAA
;
A
#
# COMPACT_ATOMS: atom_id res chain seq x y z
N MET A 1 26.22 -2.36 8.80
CA MET A 1 25.91 -0.91 8.74
C MET A 1 25.90 -0.48 7.30
N LYS A 2 24.72 -0.26 6.69
CA LYS A 2 24.65 0.26 5.30
C LYS A 2 25.13 1.72 5.34
N VAL A 3 26.23 2.00 4.66
CA VAL A 3 26.68 3.39 4.46
C VAL A 3 25.73 4.02 3.44
N VAL A 4 24.70 4.70 3.93
CA VAL A 4 23.81 5.48 3.07
C VAL A 4 24.46 6.85 2.87
N ASN A 5 24.56 7.29 1.62
CA ASN A 5 25.07 8.64 1.32
C ASN A 5 24.05 9.68 1.84
N PRO A 6 24.43 10.54 2.81
CA PRO A 6 23.50 11.47 3.44
C PRO A 6 22.79 12.41 2.46
N LEU A 7 23.44 12.76 1.35
CA LEU A 7 22.85 13.60 0.32
C LEU A 7 21.72 12.88 -0.41
N LEU A 8 21.93 11.61 -0.78
CA LEU A 8 20.90 10.80 -1.44
C LEU A 8 19.71 10.57 -0.51
N GLU A 9 19.96 10.28 0.76
CA GLU A 9 18.91 10.15 1.75
C GLU A 9 18.04 11.40 1.85
N ARG A 10 18.66 12.58 1.90
CA ARG A 10 17.95 13.87 1.91
C ARG A 10 17.17 14.15 0.63
N CYS A 11 17.70 13.73 -0.54
CA CYS A 11 16.98 13.82 -1.80
C CYS A 11 15.69 13.00 -1.78
N PHE A 12 15.76 11.75 -1.34
CA PHE A 12 14.58 10.89 -1.27
C PHE A 12 13.59 11.37 -0.21
N GLN A 13 14.04 11.77 0.97
CA GLN A 13 13.17 12.37 2.01
C GLN A 13 12.41 13.60 1.48
N LEU A 14 13.07 14.44 0.69
CA LEU A 14 12.42 15.59 0.07
C LEU A 14 11.38 15.17 -0.96
N ILE A 15 11.70 14.22 -1.83
CA ILE A 15 10.77 13.69 -2.83
C ILE A 15 9.54 13.06 -2.15
N GLU A 16 9.75 12.23 -1.14
CA GLU A 16 8.68 11.60 -0.35
C GLU A 16 7.80 12.66 0.31
N PHE A 17 8.39 13.65 0.96
CA PHE A 17 7.63 14.76 1.57
C PHE A 17 6.77 15.51 0.56
N LEU A 18 7.33 15.87 -0.61
CA LEU A 18 6.57 16.58 -1.65
C LEU A 18 5.49 15.69 -2.31
N ALA A 19 5.58 14.36 -2.17
CA ALA A 19 4.60 13.40 -2.66
C ALA A 19 3.46 13.12 -1.67
N GLU A 20 3.66 13.36 -0.36
CA GLU A 20 2.63 13.13 0.69
C GLU A 20 1.33 13.89 0.41
N GLU A 21 1.46 15.16 -0.01
CA GLU A 21 0.31 15.98 -0.40
C GLU A 21 0.68 16.70 -1.72
N PRO A 22 -0.06 16.51 -2.82
CA PRO A 22 0.30 17.04 -4.14
C PRO A 22 -0.01 18.55 -4.24
N ARG A 23 0.69 19.35 -3.45
CA ARG A 23 0.64 20.82 -3.46
C ARG A 23 2.03 21.42 -3.52
N ALA A 24 2.10 22.73 -3.76
CA ALA A 24 3.34 23.47 -3.73
C ALA A 24 3.69 23.93 -2.31
N TYR A 25 4.97 23.91 -1.95
CA TYR A 25 5.48 24.23 -0.62
C TYR A 25 6.52 25.33 -0.66
N ARG A 26 6.52 26.20 0.37
CA ARG A 26 7.56 27.19 0.58
C ARG A 26 8.86 26.54 1.03
N LEU A 27 9.99 27.11 0.63
CA LEU A 27 11.33 26.69 1.07
C LEU A 27 11.42 26.53 2.62
N GLY A 28 10.80 27.44 3.38
CA GLY A 28 10.81 27.40 4.83
C GLY A 28 10.18 26.14 5.41
N VAL A 29 9.02 25.71 4.87
CA VAL A 29 8.31 24.50 5.28
C VAL A 29 9.13 23.26 4.94
N ILE A 30 9.71 23.21 3.74
CA ILE A 30 10.57 22.11 3.30
C ILE A 30 11.81 21.99 4.19
N SER A 31 12.48 23.11 4.49
CA SER A 31 13.68 23.11 5.33
C SER A 31 13.39 22.65 6.77
N GLU A 32 12.29 23.08 7.34
CA GLU A 32 11.82 22.65 8.66
C GLU A 32 11.52 21.13 8.68
N ARG A 33 10.75 20.66 7.71
CA ARG A 33 10.38 19.23 7.60
C ARG A 33 11.58 18.31 7.47
N LEU A 34 12.60 18.75 6.72
CA LEU A 34 13.84 17.98 6.51
C LEU A 34 14.89 18.17 7.62
N GLY A 35 14.64 19.04 8.59
CA GLY A 35 15.63 19.42 9.61
C GLY A 35 16.89 20.06 9.01
N LEU A 36 16.74 20.81 7.90
CA LEU A 36 17.83 21.48 7.20
C LEU A 36 17.75 23.00 7.38
N GLN A 37 18.90 23.67 7.31
CA GLN A 37 18.95 25.12 7.12
C GLN A 37 18.46 25.48 5.70
N LYS A 38 17.95 26.71 5.52
CA LYS A 38 17.41 27.18 4.24
C LYS A 38 18.40 27.08 3.08
N GLY A 39 19.69 27.39 3.33
CA GLY A 39 20.74 27.34 2.28
C GLY A 39 20.96 25.94 1.70
N PRO A 40 21.23 24.92 2.53
CA PRO A 40 21.28 23.52 2.08
C PRO A 40 20.00 23.02 1.39
N ALA A 41 18.82 23.33 1.96
CA ALA A 41 17.53 22.95 1.35
C ALA A 41 17.34 23.59 -0.03
N HIS A 42 17.69 24.88 -0.18
CA HIS A 42 17.62 25.59 -1.45
C HIS A 42 18.54 24.97 -2.51
N ARG A 43 19.82 24.65 -2.15
CA ARG A 43 20.74 23.99 -3.09
C ARG A 43 20.21 22.64 -3.57
N LEU A 44 19.60 21.86 -2.67
CA LEU A 44 18.99 20.57 -3.00
C LEU A 44 17.82 20.74 -3.98
N LEU A 45 16.91 21.68 -3.70
CA LEU A 45 15.79 22.01 -4.57
C LEU A 45 16.25 22.53 -5.94
N THR A 46 17.26 23.42 -5.98
CA THR A 46 17.83 23.91 -7.24
C THR A 46 18.40 22.78 -8.09
N ALA A 47 19.10 21.81 -7.47
CA ALA A 47 19.61 20.64 -8.18
C ALA A 47 18.47 19.78 -8.74
N LEU A 48 17.42 19.51 -7.95
CA LEU A 48 16.27 18.74 -8.38
C LEU A 48 15.44 19.45 -9.46
N CYS A 49 15.35 20.79 -9.41
CA CYS A 49 14.74 21.60 -10.48
C CYS A 49 15.57 21.50 -11.77
N GLY A 50 16.88 21.62 -11.68
CA GLY A 50 17.76 21.47 -12.85
C GLY A 50 17.69 20.09 -13.51
N MET A 51 17.37 19.06 -12.72
CA MET A 51 17.15 17.70 -13.22
C MET A 51 15.68 17.43 -13.64
N GLY A 52 14.76 18.36 -13.41
CA GLY A 52 13.36 18.25 -13.79
C GLY A 52 12.51 17.36 -12.89
N TRP A 53 12.94 17.06 -11.65
CA TRP A 53 12.17 16.31 -10.67
C TRP A 53 11.21 17.19 -9.85
N VAL A 54 11.64 18.42 -9.61
CA VAL A 54 10.91 19.46 -8.89
C VAL A 54 10.77 20.65 -9.83
N GLU A 55 9.71 21.41 -9.67
CA GLU A 55 9.55 22.71 -10.32
C GLU A 55 9.28 23.79 -9.28
N GLN A 56 9.73 25.01 -9.55
CA GLN A 56 9.42 26.18 -8.76
C GLN A 56 8.38 27.03 -9.52
N GLU A 57 7.26 27.31 -8.89
CA GLU A 57 6.23 28.18 -9.46
C GLU A 57 6.78 29.62 -9.60
N PRO A 58 6.74 30.22 -10.78
CA PRO A 58 7.31 31.56 -11.00
C PRO A 58 6.66 32.65 -10.16
N GLU A 59 5.34 32.58 -9.93
CA GLU A 59 4.58 33.62 -9.24
C GLU A 59 4.75 33.55 -7.71
N THR A 60 4.78 32.35 -7.14
CA THR A 60 4.80 32.14 -5.69
C THR A 60 6.19 31.82 -5.14
N GLY A 61 7.07 31.31 -5.99
CA GLY A 61 8.36 30.76 -5.61
C GLY A 61 8.26 29.43 -4.85
N PHE A 62 7.07 28.78 -4.85
CA PHE A 62 6.85 27.51 -4.16
C PHE A 62 7.33 26.34 -5.01
N TYR A 63 7.67 25.23 -4.35
CA TYR A 63 8.23 24.03 -4.98
C TYR A 63 7.21 22.87 -4.93
N ARG A 64 7.12 22.14 -6.05
CA ARG A 64 6.32 20.91 -6.14
C ARG A 64 7.02 19.87 -7.02
N LEU A 65 6.59 18.61 -6.90
CA LEU A 65 7.03 17.55 -7.80
C LEU A 65 6.48 17.76 -9.20
N THR A 66 7.29 17.41 -10.20
CA THR A 66 6.82 17.26 -11.58
C THR A 66 6.15 15.88 -11.78
N LEU A 67 5.44 15.69 -12.88
CA LEU A 67 4.87 14.39 -13.23
C LEU A 67 5.90 13.30 -13.60
N ARG A 68 7.17 13.66 -13.66
CA ARG A 68 8.25 12.73 -14.08
C ARG A 68 8.31 11.46 -13.22
N LEU A 69 8.16 11.61 -11.90
CA LEU A 69 8.16 10.49 -10.97
C LEU A 69 6.95 9.58 -11.20
N ALA A 70 5.76 10.17 -11.37
CA ALA A 70 4.53 9.43 -11.63
C ALA A 70 4.63 8.63 -12.95
N ILE A 71 5.18 9.23 -14.01
CA ILE A 71 5.39 8.56 -15.30
C ILE A 71 6.38 7.40 -15.15
N MET A 72 7.47 7.57 -14.40
CA MET A 72 8.42 6.50 -14.15
C MET A 72 7.80 5.37 -13.35
N GLY A 73 7.10 5.68 -12.26
CA GLY A 73 6.40 4.68 -11.44
C GLY A 73 5.37 3.90 -12.26
N GLN A 74 4.61 4.59 -13.10
CA GLN A 74 3.64 3.94 -13.99
C GLN A 74 4.31 3.00 -15.00
N ARG A 75 5.44 3.39 -15.62
CA ARG A 75 6.19 2.51 -16.52
C ARG A 75 6.68 1.25 -15.81
N VAL A 76 7.22 1.36 -14.60
CA VAL A 76 7.65 0.23 -13.79
C VAL A 76 6.47 -0.68 -13.48
N LEU A 77 5.35 -0.12 -13.05
CA LEU A 77 4.15 -0.88 -12.70
C LEU A 77 3.56 -1.63 -13.92
N LEU A 78 3.44 -0.95 -15.07
CA LEU A 78 2.96 -1.56 -16.31
C LEU A 78 3.89 -2.68 -16.81
N ALA A 79 5.20 -2.53 -16.66
CA ALA A 79 6.16 -3.57 -17.03
C ALA A 79 5.97 -4.87 -16.22
N THR A 80 5.35 -4.82 -15.06
CA THR A 80 4.99 -6.02 -14.28
C THR A 80 3.82 -6.80 -14.86
N ARG A 81 3.00 -6.19 -15.72
CA ARG A 81 1.72 -6.68 -16.24
C ARG A 81 0.66 -6.97 -15.16
N ILE A 82 0.97 -6.75 -13.89
CA ILE A 82 0.05 -7.03 -12.77
C ILE A 82 -1.27 -6.26 -12.92
N PRO A 83 -1.29 -4.94 -13.21
CA PRO A 83 -2.54 -4.19 -13.35
C PRO A 83 -3.43 -4.74 -14.44
N ASP A 84 -2.87 -5.09 -15.59
CA ASP A 84 -3.65 -5.59 -16.74
C ASP A 84 -4.23 -6.98 -16.48
N LEU A 85 -3.42 -7.87 -15.91
CA LEU A 85 -3.82 -9.25 -15.61
C LEU A 85 -4.88 -9.30 -14.49
N THR A 86 -4.74 -8.47 -13.46
CA THR A 86 -5.62 -8.52 -12.29
C THR A 86 -6.92 -7.73 -12.46
N ARG A 87 -6.94 -6.71 -13.35
CA ARG A 87 -8.09 -5.83 -13.55
C ARG A 87 -9.42 -6.55 -13.76
N PRO A 88 -9.55 -7.57 -14.64
CA PRO A 88 -10.82 -8.28 -14.85
C PRO A 88 -11.34 -8.95 -13.57
N ILE A 89 -10.44 -9.55 -12.78
CA ILE A 89 -10.80 -10.22 -11.52
C ILE A 89 -11.24 -9.21 -10.48
N LEU A 90 -10.49 -8.08 -10.35
CA LEU A 90 -10.86 -7.01 -9.43
C LEU A 90 -12.19 -6.36 -9.81
N GLN A 91 -12.49 -6.20 -11.12
CA GLN A 91 -13.77 -5.69 -11.59
C GLN A 91 -14.92 -6.62 -11.23
N LYS A 92 -14.78 -7.92 -11.50
CA LYS A 92 -15.77 -8.94 -11.12
C LYS A 92 -16.03 -8.90 -9.61
N LEU A 93 -14.99 -8.91 -8.79
CA LEU A 93 -15.12 -8.81 -7.34
C LEU A 93 -15.83 -7.52 -6.90
N ALA A 94 -15.54 -6.39 -7.53
CA ALA A 94 -16.20 -5.11 -7.25
C ALA A 94 -17.68 -5.11 -7.64
N GLU A 95 -18.02 -5.73 -8.76
CA GLU A 95 -19.43 -5.90 -9.22
C GLU A 95 -20.22 -6.81 -8.28
N GLU A 96 -19.63 -7.91 -7.81
CA GLU A 96 -20.28 -8.88 -6.91
C GLU A 96 -20.41 -8.36 -5.47
N SER A 97 -19.39 -7.69 -4.95
CA SER A 97 -19.38 -7.12 -3.60
C SER A 97 -20.13 -5.79 -3.51
N GLN A 98 -20.22 -5.02 -4.60
CA GLN A 98 -20.73 -3.64 -4.65
C GLN A 98 -19.99 -2.69 -3.72
N GLU A 99 -18.71 -2.96 -3.44
CA GLU A 99 -17.88 -2.20 -2.52
C GLU A 99 -16.53 -1.86 -3.16
N LEU A 100 -15.69 -1.11 -2.44
CA LEU A 100 -14.33 -0.80 -2.86
C LEU A 100 -13.45 -2.05 -2.80
N VAL A 101 -12.86 -2.41 -3.93
CA VAL A 101 -11.85 -3.48 -4.05
C VAL A 101 -10.47 -2.86 -4.20
N ARG A 102 -9.47 -3.40 -3.50
CA ARG A 102 -8.07 -2.96 -3.63
C ARG A 102 -7.13 -4.15 -3.75
N LEU A 103 -6.03 -3.94 -4.48
CA LEU A 103 -4.89 -4.85 -4.58
C LEU A 103 -3.68 -4.16 -3.94
N ALA A 104 -3.02 -4.85 -3.00
CA ALA A 104 -1.74 -4.43 -2.46
C ALA A 104 -0.66 -5.44 -2.80
N ILE A 105 0.55 -4.95 -3.15
CA ILE A 105 1.72 -5.77 -3.47
C ILE A 105 2.69 -5.72 -2.28
N VAL A 106 3.34 -6.85 -2.03
CA VAL A 106 4.43 -6.96 -1.05
C VAL A 106 5.74 -6.54 -1.70
N GLU A 107 6.41 -5.56 -1.12
CA GLU A 107 7.76 -5.14 -1.48
C GLU A 107 8.66 -5.16 -0.25
N GLY A 108 9.56 -6.15 -0.20
CA GLY A 108 10.28 -6.45 1.04
C GLY A 108 9.31 -6.90 2.13
N GLU A 109 9.22 -6.13 3.20
CA GLU A 109 8.31 -6.41 4.33
C GLU A 109 7.13 -5.41 4.40
N ARG A 110 6.88 -4.69 3.31
CA ARG A 110 5.85 -3.64 3.23
C ARG A 110 4.77 -3.99 2.23
N LEU A 111 3.60 -3.46 2.46
CA LEU A 111 2.49 -3.51 1.53
C LEU A 111 2.23 -2.13 0.92
N SER A 112 1.96 -2.10 -0.38
CA SER A 112 1.56 -0.88 -1.09
C SER A 112 0.34 -1.15 -1.95
N TRP A 113 -0.70 -0.31 -1.82
CA TRP A 113 -1.86 -0.35 -2.73
C TRP A 113 -1.42 0.11 -4.11
N VAL A 114 -1.69 -0.71 -5.12
CA VAL A 114 -1.26 -0.46 -6.51
C VAL A 114 -2.42 -0.45 -7.50
N ALA A 115 -3.58 -1.00 -7.12
CA ALA A 115 -4.77 -0.98 -7.94
C ALA A 115 -6.03 -0.96 -7.08
N PHE A 116 -7.10 -0.39 -7.62
CA PHE A 116 -8.42 -0.38 -7.00
C PHE A 116 -9.52 -0.40 -8.05
N VAL A 117 -10.69 -0.87 -7.64
CA VAL A 117 -11.93 -0.78 -8.40
C VAL A 117 -13.06 -0.41 -7.45
N GLN A 118 -13.84 0.62 -7.80
CA GLN A 118 -15.02 1.01 -7.05
C GLN A 118 -16.24 0.26 -7.60
N GLY A 119 -16.86 -0.59 -6.78
CA GLY A 119 -18.03 -1.38 -7.16
C GLY A 119 -19.33 -0.55 -7.20
N ARG A 120 -19.43 0.45 -6.32
CA ARG A 120 -20.64 1.27 -6.20
C ARG A 120 -20.49 2.60 -6.92
N ARG A 121 -21.52 2.99 -7.68
CA ARG A 121 -21.53 4.25 -8.45
C ARG A 121 -22.48 5.30 -7.86
N THR A 122 -23.38 4.92 -6.97
CA THR A 122 -24.42 5.79 -6.41
C THR A 122 -24.61 5.53 -4.92
N GLY A 123 -25.16 6.50 -4.19
CA GLY A 123 -25.40 6.42 -2.77
C GLY A 123 -24.14 6.71 -1.93
N LEU A 124 -24.05 6.09 -0.76
CA LEU A 124 -22.88 6.22 0.12
C LEU A 124 -21.71 5.42 -0.44
N ILE A 125 -20.68 6.10 -0.93
CA ILE A 125 -19.47 5.54 -1.52
C ILE A 125 -18.31 5.74 -0.54
N TYR A 126 -17.60 4.67 -0.19
CA TYR A 126 -16.36 4.74 0.56
C TYR A 126 -15.20 5.02 -0.39
N GLN A 127 -14.54 6.14 -0.21
CA GLN A 127 -13.45 6.61 -1.08
C GLN A 127 -12.28 7.16 -0.24
N PRO A 128 -11.48 6.27 0.36
CA PRO A 128 -10.28 6.64 1.09
C PRO A 128 -9.11 6.93 0.15
N GLU A 129 -7.91 7.09 0.72
CA GLU A 129 -6.67 7.04 -0.05
C GLU A 129 -6.57 5.72 -0.85
N MET A 130 -6.36 5.83 -2.17
CA MET A 130 -6.49 4.69 -3.08
C MET A 130 -5.17 4.02 -3.43
N ILE A 131 -4.06 4.75 -3.36
CA ILE A 131 -2.72 4.29 -3.73
C ILE A 131 -1.76 4.75 -2.63
N GLY A 132 -0.79 3.92 -2.30
CA GLY A 132 0.22 4.26 -1.32
C GLY A 132 0.55 3.12 -0.35
N ARG A 133 1.33 3.44 0.66
CA ARG A 133 1.73 2.47 1.69
C ARG A 133 0.53 2.03 2.52
N THR A 134 0.38 0.72 2.65
CA THR A 134 -0.69 0.10 3.45
C THR A 134 -0.21 -0.06 4.89
N PRO A 135 -0.83 0.59 5.89
CA PRO A 135 -0.52 0.33 7.28
C PRO A 135 -0.83 -1.12 7.65
N LEU A 136 0.12 -1.82 8.28
CA LEU A 136 -0.03 -3.26 8.56
C LEU A 136 -0.94 -3.52 9.76
N THR A 137 -0.88 -2.68 10.79
CA THR A 137 -1.53 -2.95 12.08
C THR A 137 -3.00 -2.58 12.16
N VAL A 138 -3.52 -1.80 11.19
CA VAL A 138 -4.92 -1.32 11.20
C VAL A 138 -5.71 -1.74 9.96
N THR A 139 -5.13 -2.55 9.08
CA THR A 139 -5.78 -2.96 7.83
C THR A 139 -5.97 -4.48 7.73
N SER A 140 -7.03 -4.89 7.05
CA SER A 140 -7.23 -6.29 6.68
C SER A 140 -6.11 -6.84 5.80
N HIS A 141 -5.54 -6.02 4.91
CA HIS A 141 -4.38 -6.36 4.09
C HIS A 141 -3.17 -6.75 4.93
N GLY A 142 -2.82 -5.92 5.94
CA GLY A 142 -1.69 -6.19 6.81
C GLY A 142 -1.85 -7.50 7.58
N LYS A 143 -3.03 -7.75 8.17
CA LYS A 143 -3.32 -9.02 8.86
C LYS A 143 -3.25 -10.20 7.90
N ALA A 144 -3.84 -10.09 6.69
CA ALA A 144 -3.81 -11.15 5.69
C ALA A 144 -2.38 -11.48 5.23
N TYR A 145 -1.51 -10.49 5.05
CA TYR A 145 -0.10 -10.69 4.73
C TYR A 145 0.67 -11.32 5.89
N LEU A 146 0.60 -10.72 7.08
CA LEU A 146 1.36 -11.16 8.25
C LEU A 146 0.97 -12.59 8.69
N ALA A 147 -0.28 -12.99 8.48
CA ALA A 147 -0.73 -14.35 8.74
C ALA A 147 -0.06 -15.42 7.85
N THR A 148 0.57 -15.03 6.74
CA THR A 148 1.31 -15.94 5.85
C THR A 148 2.79 -16.12 6.25
N LEU A 149 3.27 -15.32 7.18
CA LEU A 149 4.65 -15.36 7.65
C LEU A 149 4.79 -16.25 8.90
N PRO A 150 6.00 -16.74 9.21
CA PRO A 150 6.30 -17.28 10.53
C PRO A 150 5.90 -16.29 11.63
N PRO A 151 5.33 -16.75 12.77
CA PRO A 151 4.84 -15.84 13.82
C PRO A 151 5.89 -14.86 14.35
N GLU A 152 7.15 -15.31 14.50
CA GLU A 152 8.27 -14.49 14.95
C GLU A 152 8.60 -13.36 13.97
N ASP A 153 8.60 -13.64 12.65
CA ASP A 153 8.85 -12.65 11.61
C ASP A 153 7.70 -11.64 11.53
N ALA A 154 6.46 -12.10 11.57
CA ALA A 154 5.30 -11.23 11.58
C ALA A 154 5.34 -10.24 12.75
N MET A 155 5.66 -10.72 13.96
CA MET A 155 5.73 -9.85 15.14
C MET A 155 6.98 -8.98 15.17
N ARG A 156 8.09 -9.39 14.56
CA ARG A 156 9.25 -8.52 14.35
C ARG A 156 8.89 -7.33 13.48
N ILE A 157 8.26 -7.57 12.33
CA ILE A 157 7.82 -6.51 11.41
C ILE A 157 6.86 -5.52 12.11
N VAL A 158 5.92 -6.04 12.90
CA VAL A 158 4.97 -5.20 13.65
C VAL A 158 5.68 -4.33 14.70
N ARG A 159 6.69 -4.87 15.41
CA ARG A 159 7.48 -4.07 16.38
C ARG A 159 8.29 -2.97 15.69
N GLU A 160 8.83 -3.24 14.50
CA GLU A 160 9.58 -2.26 13.71
C GLU A 160 8.68 -1.17 13.11
N GLU A 161 7.47 -1.52 12.64
CA GLU A 161 6.50 -0.54 12.16
C GLU A 161 5.89 0.26 13.31
N GLY A 162 5.62 -0.39 14.43
CA GLY A 162 4.95 0.17 15.59
C GLY A 162 3.43 0.27 15.42
N PHE A 163 2.75 0.64 16.51
CA PHE A 163 1.32 0.95 16.49
C PHE A 163 1.11 2.45 16.30
N PRO A 164 0.10 2.84 15.50
CA PRO A 164 -0.20 4.26 15.33
C PRO A 164 -0.67 4.88 16.65
N PRO A 165 -0.42 6.18 16.87
CA PRO A 165 -0.93 6.88 18.04
C PRO A 165 -2.45 6.72 18.16
N PRO A 166 -3.00 6.61 19.38
CA PRO A 166 -4.45 6.55 19.62
C PRO A 166 -5.18 7.73 18.96
N GLY A 167 -6.29 7.44 18.29
CA GLY A 167 -7.11 8.45 17.63
C GLY A 167 -6.66 8.84 16.21
N ARG A 168 -5.53 8.34 15.73
CA ARG A 168 -5.07 8.56 14.34
C ARG A 168 -5.91 7.76 13.32
N TYR A 169 -6.35 6.58 13.71
CA TYR A 169 -7.17 5.67 12.90
C TYR A 169 -8.50 5.37 13.59
N GLY A 170 -9.16 4.31 13.22
CA GLY A 170 -10.46 3.94 13.76
C GLY A 170 -10.44 3.62 15.26
N PRO A 171 -11.61 3.66 15.92
CA PRO A 171 -11.72 3.52 17.37
C PRO A 171 -11.36 2.14 17.90
N ARG A 172 -11.31 1.12 17.01
CA ARG A 172 -10.94 -0.26 17.36
C ARG A 172 -9.53 -0.63 16.92
N ALA A 173 -8.69 0.34 16.53
CA ALA A 173 -7.30 0.10 16.20
C ALA A 173 -6.58 -0.62 17.37
N ILE A 174 -6.00 -1.78 17.09
CA ILE A 174 -5.27 -2.57 18.08
C ILE A 174 -4.02 -1.81 18.50
N GLN A 175 -3.73 -1.80 19.80
CA GLN A 175 -2.65 -1.00 20.40
C GLN A 175 -1.62 -1.85 21.17
N SER A 176 -1.77 -3.19 21.18
CA SER A 176 -0.81 -4.07 21.84
C SER A 176 -0.37 -5.21 20.93
N ILE A 177 0.88 -5.65 21.11
CA ILE A 177 1.47 -6.71 20.31
C ILE A 177 0.77 -8.06 20.54
N GLU A 178 0.31 -8.31 21.78
CA GLU A 178 -0.35 -9.55 22.16
C GLU A 178 -1.74 -9.65 21.51
N ALA A 179 -2.54 -8.58 21.57
CA ALA A 179 -3.84 -8.53 20.91
C ALA A 179 -3.70 -8.61 19.39
N PHE A 180 -2.66 -8.00 18.82
CA PHE A 180 -2.41 -8.07 17.39
C PHE A 180 -1.95 -9.47 16.96
N ALA A 181 -1.10 -10.14 17.73
CA ALA A 181 -0.69 -11.52 17.49
C ALA A 181 -1.91 -12.46 17.47
N ALA A 182 -2.81 -12.34 18.44
CA ALA A 182 -4.06 -13.11 18.46
C ALA A 182 -4.91 -12.86 17.20
N ALA A 183 -5.05 -11.62 16.75
CA ALA A 183 -5.78 -11.28 15.53
C ALA A 183 -5.12 -11.84 14.25
N VAL A 184 -3.78 -11.94 14.22
CA VAL A 184 -3.04 -12.58 13.13
C VAL A 184 -3.23 -14.10 13.16
N ASP A 185 -3.25 -14.72 14.33
CA ASP A 185 -3.48 -16.17 14.49
C ASP A 185 -4.91 -16.56 14.08
N GLU A 186 -5.92 -15.78 14.46
CA GLU A 186 -7.28 -15.93 13.96
C GLU A 186 -7.33 -15.80 12.43
N THR A 187 -6.61 -14.81 11.87
CA THR A 187 -6.50 -14.60 10.42
C THR A 187 -5.88 -15.81 9.74
N ARG A 188 -4.81 -16.38 10.31
CA ARG A 188 -4.15 -17.59 9.81
C ARG A 188 -5.09 -18.79 9.81
N ALA A 189 -5.85 -18.97 10.90
CA ALA A 189 -6.79 -20.09 11.03
C ALA A 189 -7.94 -20.04 10.03
N ARG A 190 -8.49 -18.84 9.75
CA ARG A 190 -9.62 -18.67 8.82
C ARG A 190 -9.23 -18.40 7.37
N GLY A 191 -7.96 -18.04 7.10
CA GLY A 191 -7.44 -17.80 5.76
C GLY A 191 -7.67 -16.39 5.19
N TRP A 192 -8.27 -15.46 5.94
CA TRP A 192 -8.52 -14.08 5.52
C TRP A 192 -8.44 -13.11 6.71
N GLY A 193 -7.95 -11.91 6.45
CA GLY A 193 -7.83 -10.83 7.42
C GLY A 193 -9.07 -9.94 7.47
N MET A 194 -9.38 -9.40 8.64
CA MET A 194 -10.47 -8.45 8.86
C MET A 194 -9.97 -7.22 9.59
N SER A 195 -10.46 -6.06 9.17
CA SER A 195 -10.38 -4.79 9.87
C SER A 195 -11.79 -4.28 10.11
N TYR A 196 -12.18 -4.09 11.36
CA TYR A 196 -13.52 -3.64 11.75
C TYR A 196 -13.40 -2.39 12.60
N GLU A 197 -13.62 -1.22 11.99
CA GLU A 197 -13.38 0.09 12.60
C GLU A 197 -11.94 0.29 13.13
N GLU A 198 -10.97 -0.42 12.58
CA GLU A 198 -9.56 -0.30 12.97
C GLU A 198 -8.84 0.76 12.13
N GLY A 199 -9.01 0.74 10.80
CA GLY A 199 -8.47 1.74 9.89
C GLY A 199 -9.23 3.05 9.93
N GLU A 200 -10.56 2.97 9.96
CA GLU A 200 -11.44 4.14 9.95
C GLU A 200 -12.75 3.83 10.66
N ARG A 201 -13.31 4.84 11.36
CA ARG A 201 -14.60 4.71 12.03
C ARG A 201 -15.72 4.44 11.01
N GLY A 202 -16.60 3.48 11.31
CA GLY A 202 -17.74 3.12 10.47
C GLY A 202 -17.39 2.33 9.23
N ILE A 203 -16.13 1.85 9.09
CA ILE A 203 -15.66 1.07 7.96
C ILE A 203 -15.21 -0.33 8.40
N ALA A 204 -15.57 -1.33 7.59
CA ALA A 204 -15.01 -2.68 7.67
C ALA A 204 -14.32 -3.06 6.36
N ALA A 205 -13.33 -3.94 6.47
CA ALA A 205 -12.62 -4.47 5.32
C ALA A 205 -12.22 -5.93 5.56
N ILE A 206 -12.24 -6.71 4.49
CA ILE A 206 -11.80 -8.11 4.45
C ILE A 206 -10.75 -8.24 3.38
N ALA A 207 -9.67 -8.97 3.64
CA ALA A 207 -8.61 -9.23 2.67
C ALA A 207 -8.14 -10.68 2.70
N ALA A 208 -7.78 -11.21 1.54
CA ALA A 208 -7.16 -12.52 1.39
C ALA A 208 -5.74 -12.40 0.81
N PRO A 209 -4.83 -13.29 1.22
CA PRO A 209 -3.47 -13.33 0.69
C PRO A 209 -3.43 -13.97 -0.69
N ILE A 210 -2.58 -13.46 -1.57
CA ILE A 210 -2.30 -13.99 -2.90
C ILE A 210 -0.97 -14.74 -2.84
N ARG A 211 -1.02 -16.08 -3.01
CA ARG A 211 0.10 -17.01 -2.85
C ARG A 211 0.29 -17.89 -4.09
N PRO A 212 0.94 -17.37 -5.16
CA PRO A 212 1.11 -18.10 -6.42
C PRO A 212 2.02 -19.33 -6.31
N PHE A 213 2.81 -19.42 -5.25
CA PHE A 213 3.77 -20.53 -5.05
C PHE A 213 3.28 -21.58 -4.05
N GLY A 214 2.01 -21.52 -3.65
CA GLY A 214 1.38 -22.49 -2.77
C GLY A 214 1.04 -21.96 -1.36
N PRO A 215 0.27 -22.73 -0.60
CA PRO A 215 -0.30 -22.30 0.67
C PRO A 215 0.74 -22.08 1.78
N ASP A 216 1.91 -22.72 1.69
CA ASP A 216 2.98 -22.65 2.69
C ASP A 216 4.02 -21.56 2.38
N THR A 217 3.77 -20.75 1.34
CA THR A 217 4.67 -19.63 0.99
C THR A 217 4.11 -18.29 1.48
N PRO A 218 4.99 -17.32 1.79
CA PRO A 218 4.55 -15.96 2.04
C PRO A 218 3.74 -15.37 0.88
N ALA A 219 2.73 -14.57 1.20
CA ALA A 219 1.97 -13.88 0.18
C ALA A 219 2.84 -12.85 -0.58
N VAL A 220 2.66 -12.77 -1.90
CA VAL A 220 3.30 -11.74 -2.74
C VAL A 220 2.43 -10.49 -2.89
N ALA A 221 1.14 -10.64 -2.60
CA ALA A 221 0.14 -9.59 -2.68
C ALA A 221 -1.07 -9.93 -1.81
N THR A 222 -1.99 -8.99 -1.66
CA THR A 222 -3.27 -9.19 -0.98
C THR A 222 -4.38 -8.47 -1.73
N CYS A 223 -5.59 -9.05 -1.76
CA CYS A 223 -6.78 -8.46 -2.35
C CYS A 223 -7.82 -8.20 -1.27
N SER A 224 -8.58 -7.11 -1.34
CA SER A 224 -9.57 -6.75 -0.32
C SER A 224 -10.87 -6.21 -0.88
N VAL A 225 -11.93 -6.33 -0.06
CA VAL A 225 -13.19 -5.59 -0.16
C VAL A 225 -13.33 -4.73 1.09
N ALA A 226 -13.71 -3.45 0.92
CA ALA A 226 -13.88 -2.50 2.02
C ALA A 226 -15.11 -1.62 1.80
N GLY A 227 -15.88 -1.36 2.84
CA GLY A 227 -17.07 -0.51 2.79
C GLY A 227 -17.63 -0.15 4.15
N PRO A 228 -18.72 0.65 4.17
CA PRO A 228 -19.40 1.05 5.40
C PRO A 228 -19.98 -0.13 6.17
N LEU A 229 -19.88 -0.06 7.50
CA LEU A 229 -20.37 -1.11 8.41
C LEU A 229 -21.83 -1.52 8.20
N MET A 230 -22.69 -0.57 7.81
CA MET A 230 -24.09 -0.83 7.54
C MET A 230 -24.33 -1.86 6.41
N ARG A 231 -23.29 -2.20 5.64
CA ARG A 231 -23.27 -3.21 4.59
C ARG A 231 -22.28 -4.35 4.87
N PHE A 232 -21.84 -4.48 6.12
CA PHE A 232 -20.96 -5.54 6.62
C PHE A 232 -21.56 -6.22 7.86
N GLY A 233 -22.82 -6.64 7.73
CA GLY A 233 -23.44 -7.54 8.71
C GLY A 233 -22.79 -8.94 8.68
N PRO A 234 -23.16 -9.84 9.60
CA PRO A 234 -22.56 -11.18 9.68
C PRO A 234 -22.58 -11.95 8.36
N ASP A 235 -23.73 -11.94 7.65
CA ASP A 235 -23.87 -12.63 6.36
C ASP A 235 -23.03 -11.96 5.25
N ASP A 236 -22.94 -10.64 5.26
CA ASP A 236 -22.11 -9.90 4.31
C ASP A 236 -20.62 -10.20 4.52
N ILE A 237 -20.17 -10.35 5.76
CA ILE A 237 -18.79 -10.72 6.10
C ILE A 237 -18.47 -12.09 5.52
N VAL A 238 -19.32 -13.09 5.73
CA VAL A 238 -19.12 -14.46 5.21
C VAL A 238 -19.10 -14.46 3.68
N ARG A 239 -20.05 -13.76 3.05
CA ARG A 239 -20.13 -13.64 1.58
C ARG A 239 -18.87 -12.98 1.03
N ASN A 240 -18.50 -11.82 1.55
CA ASN A 240 -17.33 -11.07 1.07
C ASN A 240 -16.00 -11.80 1.32
N ALA A 241 -15.87 -12.55 2.43
CA ALA A 241 -14.71 -13.39 2.68
C ALA A 241 -14.56 -14.46 1.59
N SER A 242 -15.66 -15.12 1.23
CA SER A 242 -15.70 -16.13 0.15
C SER A 242 -15.28 -15.51 -1.19
N LEU A 243 -15.87 -14.37 -1.57
CA LEU A 243 -15.56 -13.66 -2.82
C LEU A 243 -14.09 -13.22 -2.89
N VAL A 244 -13.56 -12.64 -1.80
CA VAL A 244 -12.17 -12.17 -1.74
C VAL A 244 -11.19 -13.34 -1.82
N MET A 245 -11.46 -14.45 -1.13
CA MET A 245 -10.62 -15.66 -1.20
C MET A 245 -10.62 -16.27 -2.62
N GLN A 246 -11.78 -16.31 -3.27
CA GLN A 246 -11.87 -16.76 -4.66
C GLN A 246 -11.05 -15.86 -5.58
N ALA A 247 -11.23 -14.54 -5.51
CA ALA A 247 -10.47 -13.59 -6.32
C ALA A 247 -8.96 -13.68 -6.06
N ALA A 248 -8.54 -13.85 -4.80
CA ALA A 248 -7.13 -14.02 -4.47
C ALA A 248 -6.53 -15.30 -5.10
N ASN A 249 -7.28 -16.40 -5.13
CA ASN A 249 -6.88 -17.64 -5.79
C ASN A 249 -6.84 -17.49 -7.32
N GLU A 250 -7.84 -16.83 -7.93
CA GLU A 250 -7.85 -16.53 -9.37
C GLU A 250 -6.63 -15.65 -9.75
N ILE A 251 -6.30 -14.64 -8.95
CA ILE A 251 -5.11 -13.79 -9.16
C ILE A 251 -3.82 -14.60 -8.97
N ALA A 252 -3.75 -15.48 -7.97
CA ALA A 252 -2.57 -16.31 -7.74
C ALA A 252 -2.27 -17.22 -8.94
N ALA A 253 -3.30 -17.76 -9.58
CA ALA A 253 -3.16 -18.65 -10.75
C ALA A 253 -2.61 -17.94 -12.00
N ILE A 254 -2.83 -16.62 -12.12
CA ILE A 254 -2.35 -15.82 -13.28
C ILE A 254 -1.19 -14.89 -12.91
N TRP A 255 -0.69 -14.98 -11.68
CA TRP A 255 0.37 -14.07 -11.22
C TRP A 255 1.59 -14.16 -12.13
N PRO A 256 2.10 -13.02 -12.65
CA PRO A 256 3.27 -13.05 -13.51
C PRO A 256 4.47 -13.52 -12.70
N LEU A 257 4.89 -14.74 -12.94
CA LEU A 257 6.15 -15.26 -12.41
C LEU A 257 7.25 -14.35 -12.95
N ARG A 258 7.86 -13.53 -12.13
CA ARG A 258 9.14 -12.94 -12.47
C ARG A 258 10.08 -14.12 -12.61
N SER A 259 10.45 -14.46 -13.83
CA SER A 259 11.60 -15.31 -14.09
C SER A 259 12.82 -14.57 -13.53
N THR A 260 13.09 -14.80 -12.25
CA THR A 260 14.38 -14.51 -11.67
C THR A 260 15.37 -15.42 -12.37
N HIS A 261 16.24 -14.85 -13.20
CA HIS A 261 17.32 -15.51 -13.95
C HIS A 261 16.94 -16.32 -15.21
N THR A 262 16.53 -15.72 -16.31
CA THR A 262 16.82 -16.31 -17.65
C THR A 262 16.63 -15.31 -18.81
N GLN A 263 16.93 -14.04 -18.68
CA GLN A 263 16.98 -13.12 -19.83
C GLN A 263 18.11 -12.07 -19.76
N MET A 264 19.25 -12.43 -19.20
CA MET A 264 20.45 -11.58 -19.32
C MET A 264 21.51 -12.12 -20.30
N ASP A 265 21.26 -13.23 -21.00
CA ASP A 265 22.29 -13.83 -21.88
C ASP A 265 21.96 -13.82 -23.39
N VAL A 266 21.02 -13.02 -23.88
CA VAL A 266 20.70 -12.96 -25.33
C VAL A 266 20.98 -11.60 -25.98
N ALA A 267 21.55 -10.64 -25.29
CA ALA A 267 21.90 -9.33 -25.86
C ALA A 267 23.44 -9.05 -25.93
N ALA A 268 24.25 -10.09 -25.89
CA ALA A 268 25.68 -10.00 -26.08
C ALA A 268 26.13 -11.10 -27.07
N ALA A 269 25.73 -10.98 -28.32
CA ALA A 269 26.35 -11.64 -29.48
C ALA A 269 26.24 -10.71 -30.69
#